data_eb61d7dee0e17c15db325a5cb5dc005a
#
_entry.id   eb61d7dee0e17c15db325a5cb5dc005a
#
_cell.length_a   1.000
_cell.length_b   1.000
_cell.length_c   1.000
_cell.angle_alpha   90.00
_cell.angle_beta   90.00
_cell.angle_gamma   90.00
#
_symmetry.space_group_name_H-M   'P 1'
#
loop_
_entity.id
_entity.type
_entity.pdbx_description
1 polymer ?
#
loop_
_entity_poly.entity_id
_entity_poly.type
_entity_poly.pdbx_seq_one_letter_code
_entity_poly.pdbx_strand_id
1 'polypeptide(L)'
;EKGGLTMKLHAAVSDERLIEIASGTRVNVVPNQAVAVIAGDWREAAADAFDVEDEDCALESELVGGDTRLTVTGVSAHASVPEKGKNAAKMLVRVLAKLGIGGAPIALLDEAAGRESAGEDLGIAGSDKVSGALTINLGLLFAKAGKIDVTFDCRYPVFFNPETIGETVQRRLAPAGYALDPIHPSTPHHVPESSELVAKLMDVYNTISGENAKPFAIGGGTYARHLKEGVAYGMLFPGELELEHQANESIDVANFVKAARIYAYAIVALCA
;
A
#
# COMPACT_ATOMS: atom_id res chain seq x y z
N GLU A 1 11.39 10.14 5.09
CA GLU A 1 10.86 8.92 4.48
C GLU A 1 10.30 8.00 5.55
N LYS A 2 9.09 7.48 5.36
CA LYS A 2 8.51 6.46 6.24
C LYS A 2 9.31 5.17 6.22
N GLY A 3 9.19 4.39 7.28
CA GLY A 3 9.63 3.01 7.28
C GLY A 3 8.70 2.13 6.44
N GLY A 4 9.23 1.02 5.93
CA GLY A 4 8.48 0.02 5.20
C GLY A 4 8.48 -1.31 5.96
N LEU A 5 7.31 -1.95 6.05
CA LEU A 5 7.15 -3.23 6.71
C LEU A 5 6.27 -4.14 5.83
N THR A 6 6.89 -5.16 5.25
CA THR A 6 6.14 -6.22 4.58
C THR A 6 5.80 -7.31 5.59
N MET A 7 4.52 -7.57 5.78
CA MET A 7 4.02 -8.61 6.67
C MET A 7 3.38 -9.74 5.86
N LYS A 8 3.95 -10.93 5.97
CA LYS A 8 3.42 -12.14 5.34
C LYS A 8 2.77 -13.00 6.41
N LEU A 9 1.52 -13.36 6.19
CA LEU A 9 0.77 -14.21 7.10
C LEU A 9 0.18 -15.38 6.32
N HIS A 10 0.03 -16.50 7.01
CA HIS A 10 -0.58 -17.69 6.44
C HIS A 10 -1.52 -18.36 7.44
N ALA A 11 -2.57 -19.00 6.95
CA ALA A 11 -3.53 -19.78 7.74
C ALA A 11 -4.01 -21.00 6.96
N ALA A 12 -4.57 -21.97 7.68
CA ALA A 12 -5.30 -23.08 7.06
C ALA A 12 -6.76 -22.65 6.77
N VAL A 13 -7.28 -23.06 5.62
CA VAL A 13 -8.69 -22.91 5.24
C VAL A 13 -9.28 -24.30 5.08
N SER A 14 -10.21 -24.66 5.98
CA SER A 14 -10.88 -25.97 5.97
C SER A 14 -12.15 -26.02 5.12
N ASP A 15 -12.58 -24.89 4.57
CA ASP A 15 -13.78 -24.81 3.73
C ASP A 15 -13.45 -25.27 2.31
N GLU A 16 -13.84 -26.49 1.98
CA GLU A 16 -13.59 -27.11 0.67
C GLU A 16 -14.31 -26.41 -0.50
N ARG A 17 -15.28 -25.54 -0.21
CA ARG A 17 -15.93 -24.73 -1.24
C ARG A 17 -14.97 -23.71 -1.85
N LEU A 18 -14.01 -23.21 -1.09
CA LEU A 18 -12.98 -22.30 -1.58
C LEU A 18 -11.87 -23.09 -2.26
N ILE A 19 -11.84 -23.09 -3.60
CA ILE A 19 -10.86 -23.82 -4.40
C ILE A 19 -9.58 -23.01 -4.57
N GLU A 20 -9.71 -21.74 -4.95
CA GLU A 20 -8.57 -20.88 -5.24
C GLU A 20 -8.90 -19.39 -5.05
N ILE A 21 -7.91 -18.62 -4.60
CA ILE A 21 -7.89 -17.16 -4.70
C ILE A 21 -6.55 -16.76 -5.31
N ALA A 22 -6.57 -15.78 -6.21
CA ALA A 22 -5.37 -15.13 -6.74
C ALA A 22 -5.60 -13.61 -6.89
N SER A 23 -4.78 -12.82 -6.19
CA SER A 23 -4.81 -11.36 -6.29
C SER A 23 -3.45 -10.74 -6.00
N GLY A 24 -3.13 -9.70 -6.79
CA GLY A 24 -1.91 -8.93 -6.67
C GLY A 24 -0.71 -9.56 -7.38
N THR A 25 0.16 -8.70 -7.92
CA THR A 25 1.41 -9.08 -8.59
C THR A 25 2.63 -8.53 -7.89
N ARG A 26 2.47 -7.43 -7.15
CA ARG A 26 3.51 -6.76 -6.37
C ARG A 26 2.94 -6.30 -5.04
N VAL A 27 3.69 -6.48 -3.96
CA VAL A 27 3.26 -6.14 -2.61
C VAL A 27 3.01 -4.64 -2.42
N ASN A 28 3.79 -3.81 -3.10
CA ASN A 28 3.72 -2.34 -3.00
C ASN A 28 2.75 -1.67 -4.01
N VAL A 29 1.81 -2.45 -4.55
CA VAL A 29 0.76 -1.98 -5.46
C VAL A 29 -0.60 -2.40 -4.92
N VAL A 30 -1.58 -1.50 -4.97
CA VAL A 30 -2.98 -1.82 -4.70
C VAL A 30 -3.49 -2.74 -5.82
N PRO A 31 -3.93 -3.97 -5.53
CA PRO A 31 -4.43 -4.89 -6.55
C PRO A 31 -5.67 -4.34 -7.26
N ASN A 32 -5.61 -4.23 -8.58
CA ASN A 32 -6.76 -3.85 -9.41
C ASN A 32 -7.54 -5.06 -9.93
N GLN A 33 -7.11 -6.29 -9.64
CA GLN A 33 -7.83 -7.50 -9.97
C GLN A 33 -7.68 -8.54 -8.87
N ALA A 34 -8.78 -9.23 -8.58
CA ALA A 34 -8.81 -10.38 -7.69
C ALA A 34 -9.74 -11.44 -8.25
N VAL A 35 -9.31 -12.70 -8.23
CA VAL A 35 -10.08 -13.84 -8.73
C VAL A 35 -10.27 -14.86 -7.61
N ALA A 36 -11.49 -15.41 -7.50
CA ALA A 36 -11.74 -16.60 -6.70
C ALA A 36 -12.43 -17.67 -7.52
N VAL A 37 -12.14 -18.94 -7.21
CA VAL A 37 -12.87 -20.10 -7.71
C VAL A 37 -13.55 -20.79 -6.55
N ILE A 38 -14.87 -21.01 -6.66
CA ILE A 38 -15.74 -21.54 -5.61
C ILE A 38 -16.50 -22.74 -6.15
N ALA A 39 -16.52 -23.85 -5.43
CA ALA A 39 -17.26 -25.04 -5.80
C ALA A 39 -18.77 -24.78 -5.88
N GLY A 40 -19.38 -25.13 -7.00
CA GLY A 40 -20.82 -24.96 -7.27
C GLY A 40 -21.20 -23.59 -7.82
N ASP A 41 -22.50 -23.34 -7.96
CA ASP A 41 -23.05 -22.11 -8.56
C ASP A 41 -23.38 -21.06 -7.49
N TRP A 42 -22.62 -19.97 -7.46
CA TRP A 42 -22.73 -18.86 -6.52
C TRP A 42 -22.96 -17.52 -7.22
N ARG A 43 -23.21 -17.50 -8.54
CA ARG A 43 -23.25 -16.28 -9.33
C ARG A 43 -24.29 -15.27 -8.84
N GLU A 44 -25.50 -15.68 -8.57
CA GLU A 44 -26.59 -14.83 -8.07
C GLU A 44 -26.25 -14.31 -6.65
N ALA A 45 -25.88 -15.20 -5.75
CA ALA A 45 -25.52 -14.82 -4.38
C ALA A 45 -24.29 -13.89 -4.32
N ALA A 46 -23.31 -14.07 -5.20
CA ALA A 46 -22.16 -13.19 -5.29
C ALA A 46 -22.52 -11.80 -5.82
N ALA A 47 -23.42 -11.71 -6.79
CA ALA A 47 -23.95 -10.42 -7.28
C ALA A 47 -24.67 -9.66 -6.16
N ASP A 48 -25.50 -10.34 -5.38
CA ASP A 48 -26.21 -9.75 -4.23
C ASP A 48 -25.25 -9.33 -3.10
N ALA A 49 -24.14 -10.05 -2.93
CA ALA A 49 -23.13 -9.75 -1.91
C ALA A 49 -22.21 -8.58 -2.28
N PHE A 50 -22.10 -8.24 -3.55
CA PHE A 50 -21.24 -7.16 -4.03
C PHE A 50 -21.96 -5.81 -3.92
N ASP A 51 -21.60 -5.04 -2.89
CA ASP A 51 -22.21 -3.76 -2.50
C ASP A 51 -21.32 -2.54 -2.80
N VAL A 52 -20.52 -2.60 -3.84
CA VAL A 52 -19.64 -1.51 -4.25
C VAL A 52 -20.35 -0.61 -5.26
N GLU A 53 -20.67 0.62 -4.86
CA GLU A 53 -21.33 1.64 -5.71
C GLU A 53 -20.31 2.58 -6.39
N ASP A 54 -19.21 2.02 -6.91
CA ASP A 54 -18.14 2.79 -7.54
C ASP A 54 -18.03 2.35 -9.00
N GLU A 55 -18.17 3.27 -9.95
CA GLU A 55 -18.15 2.99 -11.40
C GLU A 55 -16.83 2.35 -11.87
N ASP A 56 -15.75 2.58 -11.12
CA ASP A 56 -14.42 2.00 -11.39
C ASP A 56 -14.26 0.57 -10.85
N CYS A 57 -15.30 0.04 -10.16
CA CYS A 57 -15.27 -1.28 -9.54
C CYS A 57 -16.34 -2.20 -10.14
N ALA A 58 -16.00 -3.44 -10.40
CA ALA A 58 -16.92 -4.42 -10.97
C ALA A 58 -16.70 -5.82 -10.39
N LEU A 59 -17.80 -6.59 -10.34
CA LEU A 59 -17.78 -8.05 -10.12
C LEU A 59 -18.31 -8.73 -11.39
N GLU A 60 -17.50 -9.59 -11.95
CA GLU A 60 -17.91 -10.54 -12.98
C GLU A 60 -17.97 -11.94 -12.39
N SER A 61 -19.00 -12.71 -12.77
CA SER A 61 -19.15 -14.10 -12.33
C SER A 61 -19.47 -15.00 -13.50
N GLU A 62 -18.75 -16.09 -13.64
CA GLU A 62 -18.96 -17.10 -14.68
C GLU A 62 -18.97 -18.51 -14.09
N LEU A 63 -19.67 -19.44 -14.74
CA LEU A 63 -19.66 -20.86 -14.38
C LEU A 63 -18.67 -21.59 -15.27
N VAL A 64 -17.63 -22.17 -14.69
CA VAL A 64 -16.56 -22.89 -15.39
C VAL A 64 -16.48 -24.32 -14.83
N GLY A 65 -16.84 -25.31 -15.62
CA GLY A 65 -16.78 -26.73 -15.22
C GLY A 65 -17.70 -27.10 -14.06
N GLY A 66 -18.71 -26.28 -13.77
CA GLY A 66 -19.63 -26.48 -12.65
C GLY A 66 -19.29 -25.65 -11.38
N ASP A 67 -18.15 -24.97 -11.39
CA ASP A 67 -17.70 -24.09 -10.31
C ASP A 67 -17.83 -22.62 -10.72
N THR A 68 -18.03 -21.75 -9.74
CA THR A 68 -18.13 -20.31 -9.95
C THR A 68 -16.75 -19.67 -9.92
N ARG A 69 -16.41 -18.96 -10.99
CA ARG A 69 -15.28 -18.03 -11.04
C ARG A 69 -15.78 -16.61 -10.82
N LEU A 70 -15.30 -15.97 -9.77
CA LEU A 70 -15.52 -14.56 -9.48
C LEU A 70 -14.29 -13.76 -9.91
N THR A 71 -14.49 -12.66 -10.60
CA THR A 71 -13.44 -11.69 -10.93
C THR A 71 -13.87 -10.31 -10.45
N VAL A 72 -13.15 -9.77 -9.48
CA VAL A 72 -13.34 -8.39 -9.00
C VAL A 72 -12.30 -7.50 -9.66
N THR A 73 -12.77 -6.39 -10.23
CA THR A 73 -11.93 -5.32 -10.79
C THR A 73 -11.98 -4.10 -9.89
N GLY A 74 -10.86 -3.42 -9.75
CA GLY A 74 -10.68 -2.19 -8.99
C GLY A 74 -9.65 -1.29 -9.64
N VAL A 75 -9.04 -0.37 -8.88
CA VAL A 75 -8.09 0.63 -9.40
C VAL A 75 -6.74 0.51 -8.70
N SER A 76 -5.67 0.40 -9.48
CA SER A 76 -4.31 0.37 -8.95
C SER A 76 -3.87 1.73 -8.40
N ALA A 77 -3.10 1.68 -7.31
CA ALA A 77 -2.35 2.81 -6.78
C ALA A 77 -1.06 2.31 -6.13
N HIS A 78 -0.14 3.21 -5.83
CA HIS A 78 1.03 2.86 -5.03
C HIS A 78 0.63 2.61 -3.57
N ALA A 79 1.22 1.60 -2.91
CA ALA A 79 0.85 1.21 -1.54
C ALA A 79 1.16 2.29 -0.47
N SER A 80 1.91 3.34 -0.80
CA SER A 80 2.12 4.48 0.09
C SER A 80 0.95 5.47 0.12
N VAL A 81 0.06 5.40 -0.86
CA VAL A 81 -1.16 6.22 -1.01
C VAL A 81 -2.34 5.33 -1.41
N PRO A 82 -2.63 4.28 -0.62
CA PRO A 82 -3.57 3.23 -0.99
C PRO A 82 -5.01 3.76 -1.14
N GLU A 83 -5.33 4.90 -0.55
CA GLU A 83 -6.61 5.59 -0.67
C GLU A 83 -6.88 6.13 -2.08
N LYS A 84 -5.85 6.30 -2.91
CA LYS A 84 -6.00 6.67 -4.33
C LYS A 84 -6.41 5.48 -5.21
N GLY A 85 -6.38 4.26 -4.67
CA GLY A 85 -6.76 3.03 -5.37
C GLY A 85 -8.05 2.42 -4.85
N LYS A 86 -8.51 1.37 -5.56
CA LYS A 86 -9.66 0.54 -5.17
C LYS A 86 -9.18 -0.91 -5.11
N ASN A 87 -8.98 -1.43 -3.91
CA ASN A 87 -8.34 -2.72 -3.70
C ASN A 87 -9.28 -3.89 -4.00
N ALA A 88 -9.08 -4.54 -5.15
CA ALA A 88 -9.89 -5.68 -5.59
C ALA A 88 -9.83 -6.87 -4.63
N ALA A 89 -8.67 -7.10 -3.97
CA ALA A 89 -8.54 -8.20 -3.00
C ALA A 89 -9.44 -7.98 -1.79
N LYS A 90 -9.50 -6.76 -1.24
CA LYS A 90 -10.40 -6.42 -0.12
C LYS A 90 -11.87 -6.59 -0.50
N MET A 91 -12.25 -6.15 -1.70
CA MET A 91 -13.62 -6.31 -2.20
C MET A 91 -14.00 -7.78 -2.36
N LEU A 92 -13.10 -8.60 -2.94
CA LEU A 92 -13.32 -10.05 -3.07
C LEU A 92 -13.45 -10.73 -1.70
N VAL A 93 -12.58 -10.41 -0.74
CA VAL A 93 -12.64 -10.94 0.64
C VAL A 93 -13.99 -10.62 1.27
N ARG A 94 -14.52 -9.42 1.09
CA ARG A 94 -15.85 -9.02 1.57
C ARG A 94 -16.98 -9.85 0.94
N VAL A 95 -16.95 -10.07 -0.36
CA VAL A 95 -17.93 -10.94 -1.04
C VAL A 95 -17.87 -12.33 -0.46
N LEU A 96 -16.69 -12.95 -0.35
CA LEU A 96 -16.51 -14.28 0.21
C LEU A 96 -16.97 -14.36 1.66
N ALA A 97 -16.68 -13.37 2.49
CA ALA A 97 -17.13 -13.30 3.88
C ALA A 97 -18.66 -13.25 4.00
N LYS A 98 -19.34 -12.44 3.18
CA LYS A 98 -20.80 -12.37 3.12
C LYS A 98 -21.43 -13.69 2.67
N LEU A 99 -20.79 -14.43 1.77
CA LEU A 99 -21.22 -15.77 1.34
C LEU A 99 -20.91 -16.85 2.37
N GLY A 100 -20.17 -16.53 3.45
CA GLY A 100 -19.70 -17.50 4.44
C GLY A 100 -18.71 -18.51 3.86
N ILE A 101 -17.93 -18.11 2.83
CA ILE A 101 -16.94 -18.97 2.15
C ILE A 101 -15.53 -18.66 2.69
N GLY A 102 -14.74 -19.73 2.90
CA GLY A 102 -13.39 -19.65 3.45
C GLY A 102 -13.34 -19.56 4.99
N GLY A 103 -14.50 -19.59 5.65
CA GLY A 103 -14.63 -19.72 7.10
C GLY A 103 -13.97 -18.57 7.89
N ALA A 104 -13.48 -18.89 9.09
CA ALA A 104 -12.90 -17.90 10.01
C ALA A 104 -11.73 -17.09 9.41
N PRO A 105 -10.81 -17.66 8.61
CA PRO A 105 -9.74 -16.87 7.99
C PRO A 105 -10.26 -15.74 7.10
N ILE A 106 -11.21 -16.00 6.23
CA ILE A 106 -11.78 -14.97 5.34
C ILE A 106 -12.63 -13.96 6.13
N ALA A 107 -13.47 -14.44 7.05
CA ALA A 107 -14.33 -13.56 7.85
C ALA A 107 -13.50 -12.57 8.69
N LEU A 108 -12.46 -13.04 9.38
CA LEU A 108 -11.60 -12.18 10.19
C LEU A 108 -10.72 -11.26 9.34
N LEU A 109 -10.31 -11.70 8.15
CA LEU A 109 -9.57 -10.85 7.21
C LEU A 109 -10.44 -9.70 6.69
N ASP A 110 -11.72 -9.92 6.41
CA ASP A 110 -12.67 -8.85 6.05
C ASP A 110 -12.83 -7.84 7.20
N GLU A 111 -13.04 -8.31 8.42
CA GLU A 111 -13.16 -7.44 9.60
C GLU A 111 -11.89 -6.62 9.87
N ALA A 112 -10.70 -7.24 9.70
CA ALA A 112 -9.43 -6.64 10.11
C ALA A 112 -8.80 -5.75 9.03
N ALA A 113 -9.04 -6.02 7.76
CA ALA A 113 -8.36 -5.33 6.66
C ALA A 113 -9.31 -4.85 5.56
N GLY A 114 -10.62 -5.10 5.70
CA GLY A 114 -11.58 -4.95 4.62
C GLY A 114 -11.91 -3.51 4.22
N ARG A 115 -11.78 -2.52 5.10
CA ARG A 115 -12.33 -1.18 4.84
C ARG A 115 -11.26 -0.11 4.73
N GLU A 116 -10.45 0.05 5.76
CA GLU A 116 -9.58 1.20 5.90
C GLU A 116 -8.16 0.95 5.37
N SER A 117 -7.44 2.04 5.08
CA SER A 117 -6.06 2.00 4.61
C SER A 117 -5.06 2.57 5.63
N ALA A 118 -5.53 3.08 6.75
CA ALA A 118 -4.69 3.63 7.82
C ALA A 118 -4.49 2.64 9.00
N GLY A 119 -5.09 1.43 8.93
CA GLY A 119 -4.85 0.33 9.86
C GLY A 119 -5.68 0.36 11.13
N GLU A 120 -6.80 1.06 11.14
CA GLU A 120 -7.73 1.15 12.27
C GLU A 120 -8.23 -0.24 12.67
N ASP A 121 -8.75 -1.01 11.73
CA ASP A 121 -9.34 -2.33 11.96
C ASP A 121 -8.30 -3.37 12.40
N LEU A 122 -7.03 -3.16 12.06
CA LEU A 122 -5.90 -3.95 12.53
C LEU A 122 -5.35 -3.48 13.90
N GLY A 123 -5.79 -2.32 14.39
CA GLY A 123 -5.33 -1.75 15.65
C GLY A 123 -3.93 -1.14 15.60
N ILE A 124 -3.45 -0.76 14.42
CA ILE A 124 -2.11 -0.19 14.18
C ILE A 124 -2.14 1.25 13.70
N ALA A 125 -3.33 1.83 13.57
CA ALA A 125 -3.48 3.21 13.12
C ALA A 125 -2.72 4.20 14.01
N GLY A 126 -2.18 5.23 13.39
CA GLY A 126 -1.51 6.31 14.08
C GLY A 126 -0.75 7.22 13.14
N SER A 127 -0.26 8.33 13.68
CA SER A 127 0.47 9.34 12.91
C SER A 127 1.52 10.03 13.76
N ASP A 128 2.52 10.61 13.10
CA ASP A 128 3.41 11.59 13.72
C ASP A 128 3.41 12.92 12.97
N LYS A 129 3.98 13.96 13.60
CA LYS A 129 4.02 15.31 13.02
C LYS A 129 4.99 15.45 11.85
N VAL A 130 5.93 14.52 11.71
CA VAL A 130 7.01 14.57 10.73
C VAL A 130 6.61 13.86 9.44
N SER A 131 6.06 12.66 9.57
CA SER A 131 5.81 11.79 8.40
C SER A 131 4.31 11.47 8.17
N GLY A 132 3.43 11.98 9.01
CA GLY A 132 1.99 11.80 8.86
C GLY A 132 1.49 10.41 9.29
N ALA A 133 0.36 9.98 8.75
CA ALA A 133 -0.33 8.75 9.14
C ALA A 133 0.35 7.47 8.60
N LEU A 134 0.21 6.36 9.34
CA LEU A 134 0.50 5.03 8.85
C LEU A 134 -0.43 4.71 7.67
N THR A 135 0.09 3.99 6.67
CA THR A 135 -0.73 3.41 5.61
C THR A 135 -0.48 1.91 5.49
N ILE A 136 -1.54 1.15 5.16
CA ILE A 136 -1.44 -0.30 4.96
C ILE A 136 -2.24 -0.73 3.73
N ASN A 137 -1.63 -1.59 2.93
CA ASN A 137 -2.23 -2.17 1.73
C ASN A 137 -2.22 -3.70 1.81
N LEU A 138 -3.34 -4.34 1.51
CA LEU A 138 -3.39 -5.76 1.20
C LEU A 138 -2.88 -5.94 -0.23
N GLY A 139 -1.58 -6.23 -0.39
CA GLY A 139 -0.91 -6.25 -1.69
C GLY A 139 -1.02 -7.59 -2.41
N LEU A 140 -0.93 -8.70 -1.67
CA LEU A 140 -1.05 -10.04 -2.23
C LEU A 140 -2.01 -10.88 -1.42
N LEU A 141 -2.85 -11.66 -2.11
CA LEU A 141 -3.77 -12.61 -1.52
C LEU A 141 -3.84 -13.86 -2.39
N PHE A 142 -3.46 -14.99 -1.84
CA PHE A 142 -3.52 -16.29 -2.51
C PHE A 142 -4.14 -17.34 -1.60
N ALA A 143 -5.01 -18.16 -2.14
CA ALA A 143 -5.50 -19.35 -1.45
C ALA A 143 -5.53 -20.53 -2.42
N LYS A 144 -5.06 -21.67 -1.97
CA LYS A 144 -5.10 -22.93 -2.72
C LYS A 144 -4.80 -24.12 -1.82
N ALA A 145 -5.42 -25.26 -2.12
CA ALA A 145 -5.17 -26.53 -1.41
C ALA A 145 -5.29 -26.40 0.12
N GLY A 146 -6.30 -25.69 0.60
CA GLY A 146 -6.59 -25.56 2.05
C GLY A 146 -5.66 -24.59 2.80
N LYS A 147 -4.91 -23.76 2.09
CA LYS A 147 -4.03 -22.73 2.66
C LYS A 147 -4.37 -21.35 2.10
N ILE A 148 -4.28 -20.32 2.93
CA ILE A 148 -4.35 -18.91 2.54
C ILE A 148 -3.06 -18.21 2.93
N ASP A 149 -2.51 -17.43 2.01
CA ASP A 149 -1.35 -16.58 2.17
C ASP A 149 -1.76 -15.12 1.92
N VAL A 150 -1.46 -14.26 2.87
CA VAL A 150 -1.80 -12.83 2.87
C VAL A 150 -0.52 -12.02 3.01
N THR A 151 -0.35 -10.98 2.19
CA THR A 151 0.80 -10.08 2.33
C THR A 151 0.34 -8.63 2.38
N PHE A 152 0.68 -7.96 3.48
CA PHE A 152 0.49 -6.52 3.65
C PHE A 152 1.77 -5.74 3.36
N ASP A 153 1.65 -4.57 2.71
CA ASP A 153 2.64 -3.50 2.70
C ASP A 153 2.19 -2.42 3.67
N CYS A 154 2.98 -2.17 4.70
CA CYS A 154 2.74 -1.13 5.68
C CYS A 154 3.82 -0.05 5.57
N ARG A 155 3.41 1.23 5.50
CA ARG A 155 4.30 2.38 5.58
C ARG A 155 4.06 3.05 6.92
N TYR A 156 5.04 2.93 7.82
CA TYR A 156 4.89 3.39 9.19
C TYR A 156 5.65 4.69 9.46
N PRO A 157 5.10 5.54 10.35
CA PRO A 157 5.70 6.82 10.70
C PRO A 157 7.09 6.69 11.31
N VAL A 158 7.89 7.76 11.20
CA VAL A 158 9.31 7.80 11.60
C VAL A 158 9.54 7.36 13.04
N PHE A 159 8.63 7.68 13.96
CA PHE A 159 8.77 7.38 15.39
C PHE A 159 8.01 6.13 15.84
N PHE A 160 7.51 5.31 14.90
CA PHE A 160 6.80 4.07 15.23
C PHE A 160 7.77 2.89 15.31
N ASN A 161 7.42 1.93 16.17
CA ASN A 161 8.16 0.69 16.32
C ASN A 161 7.53 -0.40 15.43
N PRO A 162 8.25 -0.92 14.42
CA PRO A 162 7.71 -1.93 13.51
C PRO A 162 7.44 -3.28 14.17
N GLU A 163 8.17 -3.66 15.22
CA GLU A 163 7.94 -4.89 15.98
C GLU A 163 6.56 -4.84 16.65
N THR A 164 6.21 -3.71 17.28
CA THR A 164 4.89 -3.50 17.89
C THR A 164 3.77 -3.57 16.86
N ILE A 165 4.00 -3.06 15.64
CA ILE A 165 3.04 -3.17 14.53
C ILE A 165 2.84 -4.65 14.18
N GLY A 166 3.91 -5.40 13.94
CA GLY A 166 3.85 -6.83 13.62
C GLY A 166 3.14 -7.66 14.70
N GLU A 167 3.49 -7.45 15.98
CA GLU A 167 2.86 -8.13 17.11
C GLU A 167 1.36 -7.82 17.22
N THR A 168 0.96 -6.60 16.93
CA THR A 168 -0.45 -6.19 16.98
C THR A 168 -1.24 -6.85 15.85
N VAL A 169 -0.72 -6.87 14.63
CA VAL A 169 -1.32 -7.56 13.48
C VAL A 169 -1.42 -9.06 13.75
N GLN A 170 -0.34 -9.70 14.26
CA GLN A 170 -0.35 -11.12 14.63
C GLN A 170 -1.45 -11.41 15.66
N ARG A 171 -1.54 -10.63 16.73
CA ARG A 171 -2.54 -10.79 17.79
C ARG A 171 -3.96 -10.63 17.26
N ARG A 172 -4.19 -9.66 16.35
CA ARG A 172 -5.50 -9.39 15.75
C ARG A 172 -5.98 -10.53 14.86
N LEU A 173 -5.07 -11.19 14.12
CA LEU A 173 -5.40 -12.22 13.15
C LEU A 173 -5.23 -13.67 13.68
N ALA A 174 -4.51 -13.85 14.79
CA ALA A 174 -4.30 -15.17 15.40
C ALA A 174 -5.59 -15.97 15.72
N PRO A 175 -6.72 -15.37 16.13
CA PRO A 175 -7.95 -16.12 16.40
C PRO A 175 -8.48 -16.91 15.20
N ALA A 176 -8.17 -16.50 13.96
CA ALA A 176 -8.51 -17.23 12.74
C ALA A 176 -7.37 -18.14 12.24
N GLY A 177 -6.36 -18.40 13.08
CA GLY A 177 -5.25 -19.30 12.74
C GLY A 177 -4.13 -18.68 11.91
N TYR A 178 -4.13 -17.37 11.69
CA TYR A 178 -3.02 -16.74 10.99
C TYR A 178 -1.74 -16.74 11.81
N ALA A 179 -0.64 -17.10 11.17
CA ALA A 179 0.71 -16.98 11.69
C ALA A 179 1.51 -15.98 10.84
N LEU A 180 2.19 -15.04 11.50
CA LEU A 180 3.06 -14.04 10.87
C LEU A 180 4.47 -14.62 10.69
N ASP A 181 5.01 -14.53 9.48
CA ASP A 181 6.41 -14.82 9.20
C ASP A 181 7.34 -13.78 9.87
N PRO A 182 8.62 -14.11 10.10
CA PRO A 182 9.60 -13.14 10.59
C PRO A 182 9.61 -11.87 9.75
N ILE A 183 9.51 -10.71 10.41
CA ILE A 183 9.49 -9.41 9.75
C ILE A 183 10.89 -8.86 9.54
N HIS A 184 11.07 -8.13 8.44
CA HIS A 184 12.31 -7.43 8.10
C HIS A 184 11.99 -5.99 7.72
N PRO A 185 11.83 -5.09 8.70
CA PRO A 185 11.46 -3.70 8.44
C PRO A 185 12.60 -2.92 7.79
N SER A 186 12.26 -2.01 6.89
CA SER A 186 13.19 -0.97 6.46
C SER A 186 13.09 0.23 7.39
N THR A 187 14.23 0.67 7.91
CA THR A 187 14.30 1.79 8.85
C THR A 187 13.79 3.08 8.21
N PRO A 188 12.96 3.88 8.91
CA PRO A 188 12.62 5.22 8.48
C PRO A 188 13.85 6.09 8.34
N HIS A 189 13.80 7.11 7.49
CA HIS A 189 14.87 8.08 7.32
C HIS A 189 14.35 9.50 7.53
N HIS A 190 14.97 10.22 8.46
CA HIS A 190 14.58 11.58 8.81
C HIS A 190 15.78 12.46 9.06
N VAL A 191 15.88 13.55 8.31
CA VAL A 191 16.82 14.66 8.57
C VAL A 191 15.99 15.84 9.06
N PRO A 192 16.29 16.41 10.24
CA PRO A 192 15.54 17.52 10.80
C PRO A 192 15.53 18.74 9.87
N GLU A 193 14.39 19.45 9.82
CA GLU A 193 14.26 20.70 9.06
C GLU A 193 15.30 21.76 9.49
N SER A 194 15.72 21.72 10.74
CA SER A 194 16.73 22.62 11.30
C SER A 194 18.17 22.27 10.92
N SER A 195 18.41 21.17 10.20
CA SER A 195 19.75 20.81 9.74
C SER A 195 20.27 21.81 8.72
N GLU A 196 21.58 22.04 8.70
CA GLU A 196 22.24 22.95 7.74
C GLU A 196 21.96 22.52 6.28
N LEU A 197 21.99 21.19 6.04
CA LEU A 197 21.68 20.62 4.73
C LEU A 197 20.29 21.03 4.25
N VAL A 198 19.27 20.79 5.06
CA VAL A 198 17.88 21.08 4.68
C VAL A 198 17.67 22.57 4.55
N ALA A 199 18.19 23.39 5.45
CA ALA A 199 18.08 24.84 5.41
C ALA A 199 18.67 25.42 4.12
N LYS A 200 19.90 25.01 3.73
CA LYS A 200 20.55 25.45 2.49
C LYS A 200 19.78 25.02 1.24
N LEU A 201 19.30 23.76 1.20
CA LEU A 201 18.55 23.26 0.06
C LEU A 201 17.20 23.97 -0.12
N MET A 202 16.49 24.23 0.98
CA MET A 202 15.22 24.96 0.96
C MET A 202 15.38 26.42 0.56
N ASP A 203 16.44 27.09 1.01
CA ASP A 203 16.76 28.47 0.60
C ASP A 203 17.00 28.56 -0.90
N VAL A 204 17.80 27.66 -1.46
CA VAL A 204 18.06 27.58 -2.90
C VAL A 204 16.79 27.30 -3.68
N TYR A 205 15.99 26.30 -3.25
CA TYR A 205 14.76 25.96 -3.92
C TYR A 205 13.78 27.14 -3.96
N ASN A 206 13.50 27.74 -2.81
CA ASN A 206 12.56 28.86 -2.70
C ASN A 206 13.02 30.10 -3.47
N THR A 207 14.32 30.41 -3.43
CA THR A 207 14.89 31.54 -4.17
C THR A 207 14.75 31.39 -5.69
N ILE A 208 14.99 30.19 -6.23
CA ILE A 208 14.98 29.97 -7.68
C ILE A 208 13.59 29.64 -8.20
N SER A 209 12.79 28.89 -7.45
CA SER A 209 11.42 28.55 -7.85
C SER A 209 10.45 29.72 -7.68
N GLY A 210 10.71 30.63 -6.74
CA GLY A 210 9.77 31.66 -6.31
C GLY A 210 8.67 31.14 -5.37
N GLU A 211 8.80 29.90 -4.90
CA GLU A 211 7.86 29.24 -3.99
C GLU A 211 8.15 29.62 -2.53
N ASN A 212 7.27 29.22 -1.63
CA ASN A 212 7.49 29.23 -0.18
C ASN A 212 7.27 27.80 0.34
N ALA A 213 8.01 26.87 -0.25
CA ALA A 213 7.90 25.44 0.06
C ALA A 213 8.55 25.12 1.40
N LYS A 214 8.06 24.03 2.00
CA LYS A 214 8.63 23.42 3.20
C LYS A 214 9.05 21.98 2.89
N PRO A 215 10.04 21.42 3.62
CA PRO A 215 10.36 20.01 3.48
C PRO A 215 9.16 19.16 3.90
N PHE A 216 9.00 18.02 3.25
CA PHE A 216 7.94 17.07 3.53
C PHE A 216 8.44 15.63 3.54
N ALA A 217 7.71 14.75 4.17
CA ALA A 217 8.00 13.32 4.16
C ALA A 217 7.23 12.60 3.06
N ILE A 218 7.81 11.54 2.52
CA ILE A 218 7.19 10.66 1.55
C ILE A 218 6.98 9.26 2.12
N GLY A 219 5.99 8.54 1.62
CA GLY A 219 5.72 7.15 2.00
C GLY A 219 6.68 6.14 1.36
N GLY A 220 7.36 6.52 0.29
CA GLY A 220 8.38 5.73 -0.39
C GLY A 220 9.77 5.88 0.21
N GLY A 221 10.73 5.12 -0.31
CA GLY A 221 12.14 5.22 0.02
C GLY A 221 12.96 5.65 -1.19
N THR A 222 13.96 6.50 -0.96
CA THR A 222 14.91 6.94 -1.97
C THR A 222 16.33 6.49 -1.62
N TYR A 223 17.29 6.78 -2.49
CA TYR A 223 18.71 6.54 -2.18
C TYR A 223 19.23 7.40 -1.02
N ALA A 224 18.53 8.49 -0.66
CA ALA A 224 18.90 9.36 0.45
C ALA A 224 19.02 8.62 1.79
N ARG A 225 18.21 7.58 2.02
CA ARG A 225 18.24 6.76 3.24
C ARG A 225 19.56 6.02 3.49
N HIS A 226 20.41 5.88 2.47
CA HIS A 226 21.72 5.27 2.61
C HIS A 226 22.80 6.26 3.09
N LEU A 227 22.45 7.54 3.18
CA LEU A 227 23.31 8.60 3.68
C LEU A 227 22.87 9.01 5.08
N LYS A 228 23.84 9.24 5.99
CA LYS A 228 23.53 9.64 7.37
C LYS A 228 22.72 10.93 7.45
N GLU A 229 23.02 11.89 6.58
CA GLU A 229 22.38 13.20 6.49
C GLU A 229 21.99 13.51 5.03
N GLY A 230 21.48 12.51 4.30
CA GLY A 230 20.97 12.70 2.95
C GLY A 230 19.48 13.02 2.94
N VAL A 231 19.05 13.80 1.97
CA VAL A 231 17.62 14.02 1.70
C VAL A 231 17.34 13.85 0.21
N ALA A 232 16.15 13.41 -0.14
CA ALA A 232 15.69 13.46 -1.52
C ALA A 232 15.42 14.92 -1.88
N TYR A 233 15.95 15.34 -3.01
CA TYR A 233 15.80 16.68 -3.55
C TYR A 233 15.40 16.53 -5.02
N GLY A 234 14.13 16.24 -5.22
CA GLY A 234 13.59 15.80 -6.49
C GLY A 234 13.27 16.94 -7.45
N MET A 235 12.87 16.58 -8.66
CA MET A 235 12.57 17.51 -9.75
C MET A 235 11.08 17.57 -10.10
N LEU A 236 10.21 16.91 -9.35
CA LEU A 236 8.76 17.03 -9.50
C LEU A 236 8.31 18.29 -8.79
N PHE A 237 7.67 19.20 -9.53
CA PHE A 237 7.20 20.47 -8.99
C PHE A 237 5.71 20.38 -8.60
N PRO A 238 5.22 21.28 -7.71
CA PRO A 238 3.81 21.29 -7.33
C PRO A 238 2.88 21.37 -8.55
N GLY A 239 1.87 20.47 -8.56
CA GLY A 239 0.87 20.40 -9.64
C GLY A 239 1.27 19.52 -10.84
N GLU A 240 2.46 18.94 -10.86
CA GLU A 240 2.83 17.92 -11.83
C GLU A 240 2.25 16.54 -11.47
N LEU A 241 2.07 15.72 -12.50
CA LEU A 241 1.59 14.34 -12.32
C LEU A 241 2.71 13.46 -11.76
N GLU A 242 2.38 12.68 -10.75
CA GLU A 242 3.24 11.63 -10.21
C GLU A 242 3.19 10.41 -11.16
N LEU A 243 4.15 10.30 -12.06
CA LEU A 243 4.20 9.25 -13.09
C LEU A 243 5.29 8.21 -12.83
N GLU A 244 5.92 8.23 -11.67
CA GLU A 244 7.00 7.30 -11.31
C GLU A 244 6.51 5.86 -11.38
N HIS A 245 7.32 5.03 -12.02
CA HIS A 245 7.06 3.59 -12.21
C HIS A 245 5.85 3.26 -13.11
N GLN A 246 5.31 4.25 -13.83
CA GLN A 246 4.21 4.06 -14.75
C GLN A 246 4.67 3.94 -16.21
N ALA A 247 3.86 3.30 -17.04
CA ALA A 247 4.09 3.31 -18.48
C ALA A 247 3.98 4.74 -19.02
N ASN A 248 4.89 5.11 -19.93
CA ASN A 248 5.00 6.45 -20.50
C ASN A 248 5.34 7.55 -19.48
N GLU A 249 6.09 7.19 -18.41
CA GLU A 249 6.65 8.18 -17.50
C GLU A 249 7.34 9.31 -18.30
N SER A 250 7.01 10.54 -17.98
CA SER A 250 7.46 11.71 -18.71
C SER A 250 7.70 12.89 -17.78
N ILE A 251 8.48 13.87 -18.23
CA ILE A 251 8.77 15.09 -17.52
C ILE A 251 8.62 16.28 -18.44
N ASP A 252 8.13 17.41 -17.92
CA ASP A 252 8.14 18.68 -18.63
C ASP A 252 9.58 19.19 -18.81
N VAL A 253 9.94 19.56 -20.06
CA VAL A 253 11.31 19.99 -20.40
C VAL A 253 11.69 21.30 -19.71
N ALA A 254 10.76 22.24 -19.54
CA ALA A 254 11.03 23.50 -18.86
C ALA A 254 11.30 23.25 -17.36
N ASN A 255 10.54 22.36 -16.74
CA ASN A 255 10.75 21.94 -15.34
C ASN A 255 12.06 21.15 -15.18
N PHE A 256 12.43 20.32 -16.14
CA PHE A 256 13.73 19.65 -16.13
C PHE A 256 14.89 20.66 -16.13
N VAL A 257 14.84 21.69 -16.99
CA VAL A 257 15.86 22.76 -17.03
C VAL A 257 15.84 23.57 -15.73
N LYS A 258 14.66 23.89 -15.18
CA LYS A 258 14.52 24.57 -13.88
C LYS A 258 15.16 23.74 -12.76
N ALA A 259 14.91 22.44 -12.71
CA ALA A 259 15.52 21.52 -11.74
C ALA A 259 17.05 21.49 -11.87
N ALA A 260 17.59 21.39 -13.10
CA ALA A 260 19.03 21.42 -13.32
C ALA A 260 19.68 22.71 -12.80
N ARG A 261 18.99 23.85 -12.97
CA ARG A 261 19.43 25.12 -12.40
C ARG A 261 19.43 25.10 -10.87
N ILE A 262 18.36 24.60 -10.25
CA ILE A 262 18.27 24.45 -8.79
C ILE A 262 19.42 23.58 -8.27
N TYR A 263 19.70 22.44 -8.91
CA TYR A 263 20.81 21.56 -8.50
C TYR A 263 22.17 22.24 -8.60
N ALA A 264 22.42 23.01 -9.67
CA ALA A 264 23.69 23.74 -9.81
C ALA A 264 23.91 24.73 -8.65
N TYR A 265 22.88 25.47 -8.26
CA TYR A 265 22.96 26.40 -7.12
C TYR A 265 23.05 25.66 -5.79
N ALA A 266 22.35 24.52 -5.64
CA ALA A 266 22.45 23.70 -4.44
C ALA A 266 23.88 23.16 -4.24
N ILE A 267 24.54 22.70 -5.30
CA ILE A 267 25.94 22.26 -5.23
C ILE A 267 26.84 23.40 -4.75
N VAL A 268 26.68 24.60 -5.31
CA VAL A 268 27.48 25.78 -4.87
C VAL A 268 27.22 26.07 -3.41
N ALA A 269 25.94 26.12 -2.97
CA ALA A 269 25.59 26.42 -1.59
C ALA A 269 26.10 25.38 -0.57
N LEU A 270 26.20 24.12 -0.99
CA LEU A 270 26.70 23.04 -0.11
C LEU A 270 28.22 22.94 -0.09
N CYS A 271 28.92 23.42 -1.12
CA CYS A 271 30.39 23.37 -1.22
C CYS A 271 31.09 24.67 -0.78
N ALA A 272 30.33 25.73 -0.54
CA ALA A 272 30.84 27.01 -0.03
C ALA A 272 30.83 27.02 1.51
#